data_50a423f415cc3719d74d97bd38e1f05c
#
_entry.id   50a423f415cc3719d74d97bd38e1f05c
#
_cell.length_a   1.000
_cell.length_b   1.000
_cell.length_c   1.000
_cell.angle_alpha   90.00
_cell.angle_beta   90.00
_cell.angle_gamma   90.00
#
_symmetry.space_group_name_H-M   'P 1'
#
loop_
_entity.id
_entity.type
_entity.pdbx_description
1 polymer ?
#
loop_
_entity_poly.entity_id
_entity_poly.type
_entity_poly.pdbx_seq_one_letter_code
_entity_poly.pdbx_strand_id
1 'polypeptide(L)'
;MKNLNHTGIGMVLAGALAASAVALAADPLPKGFSSFGPDQTIADIGKIEWQPLKLEGLPSGIEIATLRGDLGKGGGEILLRLPANYTVPNHSHTSDELYVWLKGAFTYIAADGKQAEIDGPAYISLPGNTPHALKCHNEPCVLYVRYGRPFDLHLHAMPK
;
A
#
# COMPACT_ATOMS: atom_id res chain seq x y z
N MET A 1 -69.11 -54.18 -5.63
CA MET A 1 -68.43 -55.42 -5.67
C MET A 1 -67.16 -55.28 -6.36
N LYS A 2 -66.06 -55.61 -6.07
CA LYS A 2 -64.66 -55.59 -6.56
C LYS A 2 -64.07 -54.21 -6.84
N ASN A 3 -63.35 -53.69 -5.84
CA ASN A 3 -62.38 -52.57 -5.93
C ASN A 3 -61.14 -53.05 -6.68
N LEU A 4 -60.62 -52.25 -7.60
CA LEU A 4 -59.25 -52.37 -8.13
C LEU A 4 -58.50 -51.06 -7.77
N ASN A 5 -57.58 -51.23 -6.83
CA ASN A 5 -56.59 -50.24 -6.52
C ASN A 5 -55.48 -50.31 -7.61
N HIS A 6 -55.21 -49.16 -8.21
CA HIS A 6 -54.00 -48.98 -9.01
C HIS A 6 -53.08 -48.04 -8.25
N THR A 7 -52.06 -48.59 -7.64
CA THR A 7 -50.91 -47.89 -7.09
C THR A 7 -49.95 -47.55 -8.23
N GLY A 8 -49.93 -46.30 -8.64
CA GLY A 8 -48.92 -45.77 -9.54
C GLY A 8 -47.66 -45.37 -8.74
N ILE A 9 -46.56 -46.05 -9.00
CA ILE A 9 -45.25 -45.69 -8.46
C ILE A 9 -44.68 -44.59 -9.34
N GLY A 10 -44.68 -43.34 -8.83
CA GLY A 10 -44.01 -42.22 -9.46
C GLY A 10 -42.50 -42.25 -9.15
N MET A 11 -41.71 -42.54 -10.17
CA MET A 11 -40.25 -42.51 -10.09
C MET A 11 -39.78 -41.05 -10.22
N VAL A 12 -39.36 -40.43 -9.10
CA VAL A 12 -38.73 -39.09 -9.08
C VAL A 12 -37.26 -39.28 -9.45
N LEU A 13 -36.88 -38.85 -10.66
CA LEU A 13 -35.49 -38.71 -11.04
C LEU A 13 -34.96 -37.43 -10.40
N ALA A 14 -34.19 -37.57 -9.32
CA ALA A 14 -33.37 -36.48 -8.78
C ALA A 14 -32.16 -36.25 -9.69
N GLY A 15 -32.25 -35.29 -10.58
CA GLY A 15 -31.11 -34.82 -11.35
C GLY A 15 -30.16 -34.02 -10.45
N ALA A 16 -29.02 -34.61 -10.10
CA ALA A 16 -27.93 -33.87 -9.44
C ALA A 16 -27.28 -32.92 -10.45
N LEU A 17 -27.57 -31.66 -10.35
CA LEU A 17 -26.81 -30.60 -11.01
C LEU A 17 -25.44 -30.47 -10.31
N ALA A 18 -24.41 -31.06 -10.90
CA ALA A 18 -23.03 -30.84 -10.51
C ALA A 18 -22.68 -29.41 -10.96
N ALA A 19 -22.72 -28.46 -10.03
CA ALA A 19 -22.16 -27.13 -10.25
C ALA A 19 -20.64 -27.26 -10.30
N SER A 20 -20.07 -27.25 -11.50
CA SER A 20 -18.64 -27.12 -11.68
C SER A 20 -18.23 -25.73 -11.25
N ALA A 21 -17.68 -25.62 -10.04
CA ALA A 21 -17.00 -24.40 -9.58
C ALA A 21 -15.75 -24.22 -10.45
N VAL A 22 -15.82 -23.28 -11.39
CA VAL A 22 -14.63 -22.79 -12.09
C VAL A 22 -13.84 -22.02 -11.04
N ALA A 23 -12.79 -22.63 -10.50
CA ALA A 23 -11.81 -21.93 -9.70
C ALA A 23 -11.14 -20.89 -10.60
N LEU A 24 -11.50 -19.62 -10.45
CA LEU A 24 -10.71 -18.53 -11.02
C LEU A 24 -9.32 -18.62 -10.40
N ALA A 25 -8.32 -18.92 -11.23
CA ALA A 25 -6.93 -18.85 -10.78
C ALA A 25 -6.68 -17.42 -10.30
N ALA A 26 -6.27 -17.30 -9.04
CA ALA A 26 -5.85 -15.99 -8.53
C ALA A 26 -4.65 -15.52 -9.36
N ASP A 27 -4.63 -14.23 -9.67
CA ASP A 27 -3.48 -13.63 -10.34
C ASP A 27 -2.19 -13.94 -9.57
N PRO A 28 -1.09 -14.21 -10.27
CA PRO A 28 0.18 -14.49 -9.61
C PRO A 28 0.58 -13.28 -8.74
N LEU A 29 1.06 -13.57 -7.54
CA LEU A 29 1.54 -12.53 -6.63
C LEU A 29 2.70 -11.75 -7.28
N PRO A 30 2.83 -10.44 -7.00
CA PRO A 30 3.95 -9.65 -7.47
C PRO A 30 5.29 -10.23 -6.98
N LYS A 31 6.36 -9.92 -7.70
CA LYS A 31 7.71 -10.37 -7.34
C LYS A 31 8.07 -9.93 -5.91
N GLY A 32 8.61 -10.85 -5.13
CA GLY A 32 8.97 -10.61 -3.73
C GLY A 32 7.84 -10.87 -2.73
N PHE A 33 6.62 -11.21 -3.20
CA PHE A 33 5.51 -11.55 -2.31
C PHE A 33 5.31 -13.06 -2.21
N SER A 34 4.88 -13.50 -1.03
CA SER A 34 4.46 -14.88 -0.74
C SER A 34 3.16 -14.85 0.07
N SER A 35 2.23 -15.77 -0.22
CA SER A 35 1.00 -15.95 0.56
C SER A 35 1.03 -17.28 1.28
N PHE A 36 0.56 -17.30 2.51
CA PHE A 36 0.46 -18.50 3.37
C PHE A 36 -0.99 -18.81 3.76
N GLY A 37 -1.96 -18.20 3.08
CA GLY A 37 -3.38 -18.39 3.30
C GLY A 37 -4.15 -17.07 3.08
N PRO A 38 -5.47 -17.06 3.32
CA PRO A 38 -6.27 -15.85 3.23
C PRO A 38 -5.69 -14.73 4.08
N ASP A 39 -5.49 -13.56 3.49
CA ASP A 39 -4.99 -12.36 4.15
C ASP A 39 -3.58 -12.45 4.78
N GLN A 40 -2.83 -13.53 4.51
CA GLN A 40 -1.47 -13.70 4.98
C GLN A 40 -0.48 -13.43 3.84
N THR A 41 0.23 -12.31 3.93
CA THR A 41 1.22 -11.91 2.93
C THR A 41 2.54 -11.56 3.59
N ILE A 42 3.63 -12.06 3.00
CA ILE A 42 4.99 -11.63 3.32
C ILE A 42 5.54 -10.93 2.10
N ALA A 43 6.08 -9.73 2.28
CA ALA A 43 6.84 -9.02 1.27
C ALA A 43 8.34 -9.05 1.65
N ASP A 44 9.15 -9.69 0.82
CA ASP A 44 10.61 -9.64 0.93
C ASP A 44 11.09 -8.35 0.27
N ILE A 45 11.36 -7.32 1.08
CA ILE A 45 11.73 -5.97 0.62
C ILE A 45 12.97 -6.00 -0.28
N GLY A 46 13.88 -6.96 -0.08
CA GLY A 46 15.07 -7.13 -0.93
C GLY A 46 14.77 -7.65 -2.34
N LYS A 47 13.59 -8.19 -2.57
CA LYS A 47 13.19 -8.83 -3.83
C LYS A 47 12.01 -8.19 -4.53
N ILE A 48 11.30 -7.25 -3.88
CA ILE A 48 10.15 -6.58 -4.50
C ILE A 48 10.59 -5.78 -5.73
N GLU A 49 9.64 -5.60 -6.63
CA GLU A 49 9.83 -4.77 -7.81
C GLU A 49 9.49 -3.31 -7.49
N TRP A 50 10.44 -2.42 -7.77
CA TRP A 50 10.28 -0.99 -7.60
C TRP A 50 9.86 -0.33 -8.90
N GLN A 51 8.90 0.58 -8.83
CA GLN A 51 8.42 1.35 -9.97
C GLN A 51 8.79 2.82 -9.80
N PRO A 52 9.19 3.52 -10.87
CA PRO A 52 9.40 4.96 -10.79
C PRO A 52 8.11 5.68 -10.38
N LEU A 53 8.20 6.55 -9.36
CA LEU A 53 7.09 7.41 -8.95
C LEU A 53 7.31 8.81 -9.56
N LYS A 54 6.33 9.27 -10.34
CA LYS A 54 6.32 10.62 -10.90
C LYS A 54 5.11 11.37 -10.39
N LEU A 55 5.34 12.40 -9.62
CA LEU A 55 4.32 13.31 -9.11
C LEU A 55 4.70 14.74 -9.49
N GLU A 56 3.70 15.51 -9.90
CA GLU A 56 3.90 16.92 -10.23
C GLU A 56 4.43 17.68 -8.99
N GLY A 57 5.44 18.50 -9.20
CA GLY A 57 6.10 19.28 -8.16
C GLY A 57 7.12 18.53 -7.32
N LEU A 58 7.31 17.22 -7.51
CA LEU A 58 8.40 16.47 -6.89
C LEU A 58 9.56 16.28 -7.86
N PRO A 59 10.83 16.40 -7.40
CA PRO A 59 11.97 16.01 -8.20
C PRO A 59 11.87 14.53 -8.63
N SER A 60 12.43 14.19 -9.78
CA SER A 60 12.48 12.80 -10.25
C SER A 60 13.42 11.95 -9.39
N GLY A 61 13.23 10.62 -9.42
CA GLY A 61 14.12 9.66 -8.79
C GLY A 61 13.51 8.85 -7.65
N ILE A 62 12.32 9.23 -7.16
CA ILE A 62 11.58 8.40 -6.19
C ILE A 62 11.14 7.11 -6.89
N GLU A 63 11.21 6.01 -6.15
CA GLU A 63 10.62 4.74 -6.52
C GLU A 63 9.62 4.27 -5.47
N ILE A 64 8.59 3.58 -5.91
CA ILE A 64 7.49 3.07 -5.08
C ILE A 64 7.32 1.58 -5.26
N ALA A 65 6.95 0.88 -4.20
CA ALA A 65 6.38 -0.46 -4.26
C ALA A 65 5.11 -0.51 -3.41
N THR A 66 3.99 -0.90 -4.01
CA THR A 66 2.73 -1.05 -3.28
C THR A 66 2.73 -2.38 -2.54
N LEU A 67 2.51 -2.34 -1.24
CA LEU A 67 2.40 -3.52 -0.38
C LEU A 67 0.94 -3.97 -0.26
N ARG A 68 0.02 -3.01 -0.09
CA ARG A 68 -1.40 -3.28 0.11
C ARG A 68 -2.25 -2.07 -0.26
N GLY A 69 -3.50 -2.34 -0.67
CA GLY A 69 -4.50 -1.30 -0.92
C GLY A 69 -4.34 -0.61 -2.27
N ASP A 70 -5.06 0.49 -2.42
CA ASP A 70 -5.07 1.33 -3.63
C ASP A 70 -5.04 2.80 -3.20
N LEU A 71 -3.92 3.46 -3.44
CA LEU A 71 -3.70 4.86 -3.08
C LEU A 71 -4.74 5.80 -3.69
N GLY A 72 -5.31 5.45 -4.84
CA GLY A 72 -6.30 6.27 -5.51
C GLY A 72 -7.73 6.12 -4.98
N LYS A 73 -8.02 5.08 -4.18
CA LYS A 73 -9.40 4.74 -3.80
C LYS A 73 -9.69 4.78 -2.32
N GLY A 74 -8.81 4.31 -1.48
CA GLY A 74 -9.12 4.15 -0.06
C GLY A 74 -7.93 4.23 0.86
N GLY A 75 -6.80 4.64 0.33
CA GLY A 75 -5.53 4.60 1.03
C GLY A 75 -4.80 3.29 0.79
N GLY A 76 -3.58 3.19 1.33
CA GLY A 76 -2.75 2.03 1.09
C GLY A 76 -1.46 2.05 1.91
N GLU A 77 -0.74 0.98 1.75
CA GLU A 77 0.55 0.74 2.36
C GLU A 77 1.59 0.58 1.26
N ILE A 78 2.63 1.38 1.33
CA ILE A 78 3.67 1.43 0.30
C ILE A 78 5.05 1.45 0.92
N LEU A 79 6.04 1.10 0.11
CA LEU A 79 7.42 1.47 0.35
C LEU A 79 7.82 2.58 -0.61
N LEU A 80 8.59 3.52 -0.13
CA LEU A 80 9.27 4.52 -0.94
C LEU A 80 10.77 4.33 -0.83
N ARG A 81 11.46 4.52 -1.95
CA ARG A 81 12.91 4.61 -2.01
C ARG A 81 13.30 5.96 -2.58
N LEU A 82 14.03 6.73 -1.80
CA LEU A 82 14.52 8.06 -2.15
C LEU A 82 16.01 7.97 -2.46
N PRO A 83 16.51 8.60 -3.54
CA PRO A 83 17.94 8.67 -3.80
C PRO A 83 18.70 9.39 -2.69
N ALA A 84 20.02 9.21 -2.64
CA ALA A 84 20.88 10.02 -1.80
C ALA A 84 20.71 11.53 -2.13
N ASN A 85 20.73 12.36 -1.11
CA ASN A 85 20.55 13.82 -1.18
C ASN A 85 19.19 14.29 -1.71
N TYR A 86 18.21 13.39 -1.80
CA TYR A 86 16.86 13.74 -2.26
C TYR A 86 16.13 14.58 -1.22
N THR A 87 15.48 15.63 -1.69
CA THR A 87 14.59 16.45 -0.85
C THR A 87 13.15 16.27 -1.34
N VAL A 88 12.28 15.80 -0.44
CA VAL A 88 10.83 15.92 -0.62
C VAL A 88 10.46 17.33 -0.20
N PRO A 89 9.95 18.18 -1.10
CA PRO A 89 9.59 19.56 -0.79
C PRO A 89 8.56 19.64 0.34
N ASN A 90 8.39 20.82 0.90
CA ASN A 90 7.37 21.05 1.92
C ASN A 90 5.97 20.76 1.35
N HIS A 91 5.28 19.81 1.96
CA HIS A 91 3.99 19.31 1.50
C HIS A 91 3.13 18.83 2.67
N SER A 92 1.88 18.60 2.40
CA SER A 92 0.94 17.91 3.31
C SER A 92 0.02 16.99 2.53
N HIS A 93 -0.65 16.12 3.24
CA HIS A 93 -1.72 15.25 2.73
C HIS A 93 -2.99 15.46 3.55
N THR A 94 -4.16 15.27 2.95
CA THR A 94 -5.44 15.31 3.70
C THR A 94 -5.55 14.14 4.69
N SER A 95 -4.93 13.01 4.36
CA SER A 95 -4.86 11.84 5.24
C SER A 95 -3.84 12.01 6.35
N ASP A 96 -4.12 11.40 7.50
CA ASP A 96 -3.05 11.09 8.46
C ASP A 96 -2.02 10.18 7.80
N GLU A 97 -0.77 10.39 8.15
CA GLU A 97 0.36 9.64 7.65
C GLU A 97 1.10 8.94 8.77
N LEU A 98 1.51 7.72 8.48
CA LEU A 98 2.40 6.97 9.34
C LEU A 98 3.61 6.54 8.51
N TYR A 99 4.79 6.95 8.94
CA TYR A 99 6.06 6.50 8.37
C TYR A 99 6.77 5.56 9.34
N VAL A 100 7.32 4.49 8.79
CA VAL A 100 8.39 3.73 9.44
C VAL A 100 9.62 3.88 8.55
N TRP A 101 10.57 4.68 8.99
CA TRP A 101 11.84 4.86 8.31
C TRP A 101 12.70 3.64 8.53
N LEU A 102 13.06 2.93 7.46
CA LEU A 102 13.71 1.63 7.54
C LEU A 102 15.22 1.72 7.33
N LYS A 103 15.67 2.69 6.52
CA LYS A 103 17.07 2.84 6.15
C LYS A 103 17.38 4.28 5.75
N GLY A 104 18.64 4.69 5.98
CA GLY A 104 19.22 5.97 5.60
C GLY A 104 19.02 7.04 6.66
N ALA A 105 20.00 7.92 6.80
CA ALA A 105 19.90 9.12 7.61
C ALA A 105 19.09 10.20 6.89
N PHE A 106 18.33 11.00 7.63
CA PHE A 106 17.50 12.05 7.06
C PHE A 106 17.28 13.22 8.02
N THR A 107 16.90 14.37 7.44
CA THR A 107 16.40 15.53 8.17
C THR A 107 14.89 15.62 8.01
N TYR A 108 14.16 15.69 9.10
CA TYR A 108 12.76 16.10 9.13
C TYR A 108 12.68 17.61 9.32
N ILE A 109 11.84 18.30 8.53
CA ILE A 109 11.65 19.75 8.60
C ILE A 109 10.17 20.02 8.85
N ALA A 110 9.86 20.58 10.02
CA ALA A 110 8.50 20.92 10.41
C ALA A 110 8.01 22.23 9.76
N ALA A 111 6.70 22.47 9.81
CA ALA A 111 6.05 23.65 9.24
C ALA A 111 6.61 24.99 9.78
N ASP A 112 7.09 25.01 11.01
CA ASP A 112 7.70 26.19 11.65
C ASP A 112 9.21 26.34 11.39
N GLY A 113 9.76 25.48 10.52
CA GLY A 113 11.18 25.47 10.15
C GLY A 113 12.08 24.72 11.12
N LYS A 114 11.57 24.20 12.24
CA LYS A 114 12.35 23.33 13.12
C LYS A 114 12.78 22.07 12.39
N GLN A 115 14.00 21.63 12.66
CA GLN A 115 14.59 20.47 12.04
C GLN A 115 15.01 19.43 13.06
N ALA A 116 14.89 18.18 12.68
CA ALA A 116 15.40 17.05 13.44
C ALA A 116 16.27 16.17 12.52
N GLU A 117 17.52 15.95 12.93
CA GLU A 117 18.45 15.02 12.28
C GLU A 117 18.25 13.62 12.85
N ILE A 118 18.05 12.64 11.97
CA ILE A 118 17.78 11.25 12.37
C ILE A 118 18.75 10.33 11.63
N ASP A 119 19.53 9.57 12.38
CA ASP A 119 20.60 8.73 11.84
C ASP A 119 20.19 7.28 11.52
N GLY A 120 18.97 6.89 11.82
CA GLY A 120 18.59 5.48 11.67
C GLY A 120 17.09 5.26 11.59
N PRO A 121 16.65 4.02 11.81
CA PRO A 121 15.23 3.71 11.80
C PRO A 121 14.43 4.61 12.73
N ALA A 122 13.30 5.10 12.26
CA ALA A 122 12.44 6.02 12.99
C ALA A 122 10.96 5.74 12.73
N TYR A 123 10.13 6.16 13.67
CA TYR A 123 8.68 6.19 13.53
C TYR A 123 8.22 7.65 13.51
N ILE A 124 7.39 8.01 12.53
CA ILE A 124 6.82 9.33 12.38
C ILE A 124 5.32 9.19 12.20
N SER A 125 4.55 9.91 13.00
CA SER A 125 3.09 10.00 12.86
C SER A 125 2.70 11.46 12.68
N LEU A 126 2.03 11.74 11.58
CA LEU A 126 1.60 13.10 11.23
C LEU A 126 0.08 13.12 11.08
N PRO A 127 -0.62 13.98 11.81
CA PRO A 127 -2.02 14.28 11.52
C PRO A 127 -2.18 14.85 10.11
N GLY A 128 -3.31 14.58 9.49
CA GLY A 128 -3.64 15.15 8.19
C GLY A 128 -3.48 16.68 8.15
N ASN A 129 -3.14 17.19 6.99
CA ASN A 129 -2.88 18.61 6.75
C ASN A 129 -1.68 19.21 7.53
N THR A 130 -0.75 18.38 7.99
CA THR A 130 0.48 18.84 8.65
C THR A 130 1.59 19.08 7.60
N PRO A 131 1.98 20.34 7.31
CA PRO A 131 3.06 20.61 6.36
C PRO A 131 4.40 20.13 6.90
N HIS A 132 5.17 19.47 6.05
CA HIS A 132 6.50 18.98 6.39
C HIS A 132 7.36 18.75 5.14
N ALA A 133 8.67 18.69 5.34
CA ALA A 133 9.63 18.32 4.32
C ALA A 133 10.59 17.26 4.87
N LEU A 134 11.18 16.48 3.97
CA LEU A 134 12.13 15.42 4.30
C LEU A 134 13.35 15.56 3.39
N LYS A 135 14.53 15.40 3.94
CA LYS A 135 15.77 15.40 3.17
C LYS A 135 16.59 14.16 3.51
N CYS A 136 16.75 13.28 2.54
CA CYS A 136 17.68 12.15 2.61
C CYS A 136 19.12 12.67 2.60
N HIS A 137 19.99 12.07 3.40
CA HIS A 137 21.40 12.44 3.42
C HIS A 137 22.18 11.75 2.26
N ASN A 138 23.44 11.47 2.46
CA ASN A 138 24.37 11.00 1.44
C ASN A 138 24.22 9.53 1.01
N GLU A 139 23.21 8.83 1.54
CA GLU A 139 22.83 7.47 1.11
C GLU A 139 21.32 7.39 0.80
N PRO A 140 20.89 6.40 0.00
CA PRO A 140 19.48 6.22 -0.28
C PRO A 140 18.66 5.89 0.98
N CYS A 141 17.49 6.48 1.08
CA CYS A 141 16.54 6.21 2.14
C CYS A 141 15.46 5.23 1.68
N VAL A 142 14.99 4.40 2.61
CA VAL A 142 13.84 3.52 2.41
C VAL A 142 12.88 3.69 3.56
N LEU A 143 11.61 3.91 3.25
CA LEU A 143 10.58 4.09 4.25
C LEU A 143 9.29 3.37 3.85
N TYR A 144 8.61 2.84 4.84
CA TYR A 144 7.22 2.40 4.73
C TYR A 144 6.32 3.57 5.03
N VAL A 145 5.24 3.72 4.24
CA VAL A 145 4.22 4.75 4.44
C VAL A 145 2.85 4.13 4.41
N ARG A 146 1.99 4.57 5.32
CA ARG A 146 0.58 4.22 5.34
C ARG A 146 -0.29 5.47 5.27
N TYR A 147 -1.23 5.45 4.33
CA TYR A 147 -2.30 6.42 4.20
C TYR A 147 -3.64 5.77 4.54
N GLY A 148 -4.43 6.41 5.38
CA GLY A 148 -5.76 5.94 5.78
C GLY A 148 -6.89 6.36 4.82
N ARG A 149 -6.60 7.23 3.83
CA ARG A 149 -7.54 7.77 2.84
C ARG A 149 -6.88 7.80 1.46
N PRO A 150 -7.63 8.10 0.38
CA PRO A 150 -7.03 8.34 -0.93
C PRO A 150 -5.87 9.32 -0.84
N PHE A 151 -4.80 9.01 -1.58
CA PHE A 151 -3.61 9.84 -1.62
C PHE A 151 -3.89 11.16 -2.34
N ASP A 152 -3.45 12.24 -1.76
CA ASP A 152 -3.32 13.57 -2.36
C ASP A 152 -1.98 14.19 -1.97
N LEU A 153 -1.57 15.28 -2.61
CA LEU A 153 -0.33 15.98 -2.32
C LEU A 153 -0.57 17.49 -2.47
N HIS A 154 -0.38 18.23 -1.39
CA HIS A 154 -0.50 19.67 -1.36
C HIS A 154 0.89 20.29 -1.10
N LEU A 155 1.44 20.96 -2.10
CA LEU A 155 2.74 21.61 -1.99
C LEU A 155 2.63 22.95 -1.27
N HIS A 156 3.61 23.24 -0.43
CA HIS A 156 3.73 24.50 0.32
C HIS A 156 5.09 25.15 0.09
N ALA A 157 5.17 26.47 0.37
CA ALA A 157 6.47 27.13 0.42
C ALA A 157 7.35 26.49 1.51
N MET A 158 8.66 26.43 1.25
CA MET A 158 9.60 26.01 2.30
C MET A 158 9.54 26.99 3.47
N PRO A 159 9.59 26.51 4.71
CA PRO A 159 9.69 27.38 5.88
C PRO A 159 10.98 28.22 5.82
N LYS A 160 10.91 29.45 6.33
CA LYS A 160 12.05 30.38 6.35
C LYS A 160 13.00 30.08 7.48
#